data_76a63eea8a02b78aa978eade79824383
#
_entry.id   76a63eea8a02b78aa978eade79824383
#
_cell.length_a   1.000
_cell.length_b   1.000
_cell.length_c   1.000
_cell.angle_alpha   90.00
_cell.angle_beta   90.00
_cell.angle_gamma   90.00
#
_symmetry.space_group_name_H-M   'P 1'
#
loop_
_entity.id
_entity.type
_entity.pdbx_description
1 polymer ?
#
loop_
_entity_poly.entity_id
_entity_poly.type
_entity_poly.pdbx_seq_one_letter_code
_entity_poly.pdbx_strand_id
1 'polypeptide(L)'
;MATNIKMRTIGYDLEGASAGLEGYYSEYLRGKPGNRLKQKIAGGDWKPIDDPQAVEPVDGFDVYTTIDTRSQDVAQQSLLKQLKKYEADHGCAVVMEVKTGKIVAMANLGRNEDSTYSELRNYAVWERTEPGSTMKLLSTMALLETGKADTNTKVDLSLIHISEPTRQDRI
;
A
#
# COMPACT_ATOMS: atom_id res chain seq x y z
N MET A 1 -21.11 -7.11 -2.55
CA MET A 1 -20.10 -8.09 -2.08
C MET A 1 -18.74 -7.51 -2.38
N ALA A 2 -17.94 -7.24 -1.34
CA ALA A 2 -16.57 -6.78 -1.55
C ALA A 2 -15.76 -7.92 -2.18
N THR A 3 -15.15 -7.65 -3.32
CA THR A 3 -14.29 -8.63 -4.00
C THR A 3 -12.92 -8.57 -3.34
N ASN A 4 -12.69 -9.43 -2.36
CA ASN A 4 -11.35 -9.56 -1.79
C ASN A 4 -10.37 -10.02 -2.87
N ILE A 5 -9.28 -9.30 -3.04
CA ILE A 5 -8.20 -9.72 -3.94
C ILE A 5 -7.53 -10.93 -3.28
N LYS A 6 -7.62 -12.08 -3.93
CA LYS A 6 -6.85 -13.26 -3.58
C LYS A 6 -5.60 -13.28 -4.45
N MET A 7 -4.45 -13.14 -3.83
CA MET A 7 -3.17 -13.32 -4.50
C MET A 7 -2.74 -14.78 -4.30
N ARG A 8 -2.56 -15.49 -5.39
CA ARG A 8 -2.05 -16.86 -5.40
C ARG A 8 -0.86 -16.92 -6.34
N THR A 9 0.29 -17.25 -5.81
CA THR A 9 1.48 -17.50 -6.63
C THR A 9 1.59 -19.00 -6.88
N ILE A 10 1.45 -19.39 -8.14
CA ILE A 10 1.68 -20.77 -8.56
C ILE A 10 3.13 -20.83 -9.07
N GLY A 11 4.04 -21.32 -8.24
CA GLY A 11 5.37 -21.81 -8.66
C GLY A 11 6.27 -20.86 -9.47
N TYR A 12 5.98 -19.56 -9.51
CA TYR A 12 6.82 -18.58 -10.20
C TYR A 12 7.84 -17.98 -9.24
N ASP A 13 9.06 -17.85 -9.76
CA ASP A 13 10.16 -17.20 -9.09
C ASP A 13 9.83 -15.70 -8.89
N LEU A 14 9.56 -15.32 -7.63
CA LEU A 14 9.38 -13.92 -7.24
C LEU A 14 10.73 -13.21 -7.03
N GLU A 15 11.78 -13.69 -7.69
CA GLU A 15 13.06 -12.96 -7.71
C GLU A 15 12.84 -11.62 -8.38
N GLY A 16 12.55 -10.59 -7.57
CA GLY A 16 12.35 -9.23 -8.03
C GLY A 16 11.17 -8.48 -7.43
N ALA A 17 10.19 -9.14 -6.80
CA ALA A 17 9.13 -8.44 -6.07
C ALA A 17 9.68 -7.85 -4.76
N SER A 18 10.26 -6.65 -4.85
CA SER A 18 10.84 -5.95 -3.69
C SER A 18 9.93 -4.87 -3.10
N ALA A 19 8.76 -4.62 -3.71
CA ALA A 19 7.87 -3.52 -3.34
C ALA A 19 6.41 -3.97 -3.22
N GLY A 20 5.61 -3.16 -2.52
CA GLY A 20 4.18 -3.37 -2.36
C GLY A 20 3.81 -4.59 -1.51
N LEU A 21 2.59 -5.09 -1.69
CA LEU A 21 2.08 -6.25 -0.95
C LEU A 21 2.84 -7.53 -1.28
N GLU A 22 3.22 -7.73 -2.53
CA GLU A 22 3.98 -8.90 -2.98
C GLU A 22 5.36 -8.93 -2.34
N GLY A 23 6.07 -7.79 -2.29
CA GLY A 23 7.37 -7.68 -1.63
C GLY A 23 7.29 -7.95 -0.13
N TYR A 24 6.33 -7.31 0.54
CA TYR A 24 6.15 -7.45 1.99
C TYR A 24 5.78 -8.88 2.40
N TYR A 25 4.91 -9.54 1.64
CA TYR A 25 4.46 -10.91 1.93
C TYR A 25 5.22 -11.97 1.13
N SER A 26 6.34 -11.63 0.49
CA SER A 26 7.10 -12.55 -0.36
C SER A 26 7.50 -13.85 0.35
N GLU A 27 7.85 -13.79 1.62
CA GLU A 27 8.20 -14.96 2.42
C GLU A 27 7.04 -15.95 2.55
N TYR A 28 5.81 -15.46 2.63
CA TYR A 28 4.59 -16.29 2.71
C TYR A 28 4.11 -16.74 1.32
N LEU A 29 4.24 -15.87 0.32
CA LEU A 29 3.78 -16.15 -1.04
C LEU A 29 4.72 -17.08 -1.80
N ARG A 30 6.03 -16.99 -1.49
CA ARG A 30 7.06 -17.79 -2.13
C ARG A 30 7.04 -19.21 -1.55
N GLY A 31 6.55 -20.18 -2.21
CA GLY A 31 6.66 -21.59 -1.80
C GLY A 31 8.11 -22.05 -1.63
N LYS A 32 8.31 -23.33 -1.63
CA LYS A 32 9.64 -23.95 -1.64
C LYS A 32 9.91 -24.48 -3.05
N PRO A 33 11.03 -24.08 -3.68
CA PRO A 33 11.37 -24.59 -5.01
C PRO A 33 11.63 -26.08 -4.96
N GLY A 34 11.13 -26.79 -5.96
CA GLY A 34 11.45 -28.17 -6.18
C GLY A 34 12.80 -28.33 -6.91
N ASN A 35 13.36 -29.51 -6.82
CA ASN A 35 14.58 -29.90 -7.53
C ASN A 35 14.38 -31.27 -8.18
N ARG A 36 14.63 -31.37 -9.50
CA ARG A 36 14.52 -32.60 -10.26
C ARG A 36 15.60 -32.68 -11.33
N LEU A 37 16.27 -33.84 -11.40
CA LEU A 37 17.25 -34.09 -12.45
C LEU A 37 16.55 -34.28 -13.82
N LYS A 38 17.15 -33.67 -14.82
CA LYS A 38 16.72 -33.86 -16.24
C LYS A 38 17.90 -34.30 -17.09
N GLN A 39 17.64 -35.19 -18.01
CA GLN A 39 18.62 -35.66 -19.03
C GLN A 39 18.30 -35.03 -20.37
N LYS A 40 19.33 -34.54 -21.03
CA LYS A 40 19.22 -34.06 -22.40
C LYS A 40 19.11 -35.24 -23.35
N ILE A 41 18.08 -35.29 -24.15
CA ILE A 41 17.85 -36.34 -25.15
C ILE A 41 18.30 -35.91 -26.56
N ALA A 42 18.43 -36.86 -27.47
CA ALA A 42 18.70 -36.58 -28.87
C ALA A 42 17.56 -35.71 -29.44
N GLY A 43 17.91 -34.54 -29.98
CA GLY A 43 16.95 -33.52 -30.42
C GLY A 43 16.99 -32.21 -29.59
N GLY A 44 17.71 -32.21 -28.48
CA GLY A 44 17.92 -31.01 -27.67
C GLY A 44 16.97 -30.81 -26.50
N ASP A 45 15.93 -31.62 -26.39
CA ASP A 45 14.94 -31.57 -25.32
C ASP A 45 15.47 -32.17 -24.01
N TRP A 46 14.89 -31.72 -22.89
CA TRP A 46 15.20 -32.19 -21.56
C TRP A 46 14.09 -33.09 -21.02
N LYS A 47 14.39 -34.36 -20.72
CA LYS A 47 13.45 -35.32 -20.13
C LYS A 47 13.75 -35.50 -18.63
N PRO A 48 12.73 -35.45 -17.76
CA PRO A 48 12.90 -35.82 -16.37
C PRO A 48 13.35 -37.30 -16.30
N ILE A 49 14.27 -37.57 -15.35
CA ILE A 49 14.68 -38.94 -15.00
C ILE A 49 14.21 -39.24 -13.58
N ASP A 50 14.08 -40.54 -13.28
CA ASP A 50 13.81 -40.97 -11.92
C ASP A 50 14.98 -40.58 -11.01
N ASP A 51 14.67 -39.72 -10.04
CA ASP A 51 15.61 -39.20 -9.08
C ASP A 51 15.07 -39.43 -7.68
N PRO A 52 15.67 -40.37 -6.92
CA PRO A 52 15.27 -40.61 -5.53
C PRO A 52 15.44 -39.38 -4.61
N GLN A 53 16.22 -38.38 -5.04
CA GLN A 53 16.46 -37.14 -4.31
C GLN A 53 15.62 -35.98 -4.86
N ALA A 54 14.70 -36.24 -5.80
CA ALA A 54 13.80 -35.21 -6.31
C ALA A 54 12.98 -34.62 -5.15
N VAL A 55 12.96 -33.31 -5.09
CA VAL A 55 12.14 -32.56 -4.16
C VAL A 55 11.00 -31.91 -4.96
N GLU A 56 9.78 -32.25 -4.63
CA GLU A 56 8.62 -31.60 -5.27
C GLU A 56 8.47 -30.16 -4.75
N PRO A 57 8.09 -29.22 -5.62
CA PRO A 57 7.84 -27.85 -5.20
C PRO A 57 6.63 -27.78 -4.27
N VAL A 58 6.71 -26.91 -3.28
CA VAL A 58 5.61 -26.64 -2.35
C VAL A 58 5.09 -25.23 -2.61
N ASP A 59 3.80 -25.09 -2.89
CA ASP A 59 3.17 -23.80 -3.11
C ASP A 59 3.26 -22.92 -1.85
N GLY A 60 3.31 -21.59 -2.05
CA GLY A 60 3.23 -20.62 -0.97
C GLY A 60 1.81 -20.50 -0.41
N PHE A 61 1.67 -19.62 0.56
CA PHE A 61 0.37 -19.30 1.18
C PHE A 61 -0.40 -18.27 0.35
N ASP A 62 -1.72 -18.28 0.46
CA ASP A 62 -2.57 -17.23 -0.05
C ASP A 62 -2.61 -16.05 0.93
N VAL A 63 -2.54 -14.81 0.42
CA VAL A 63 -2.72 -13.60 1.21
C VAL A 63 -4.06 -12.96 0.86
N TYR A 64 -4.90 -12.76 1.86
CA TYR A 64 -6.19 -12.10 1.72
C TYR A 64 -6.09 -10.67 2.23
N THR A 65 -6.38 -9.71 1.37
CA THR A 65 -6.38 -8.28 1.71
C THR A 65 -7.79 -7.76 1.91
N THR A 66 -7.92 -6.60 2.53
CA THR A 66 -9.19 -5.87 2.68
C THR A 66 -9.46 -4.90 1.51
N ILE A 67 -8.57 -4.85 0.52
CA ILE A 67 -8.70 -3.97 -0.63
C ILE A 67 -9.90 -4.39 -1.49
N ASP A 68 -10.77 -3.42 -1.79
CA ASP A 68 -11.84 -3.56 -2.75
C ASP A 68 -11.38 -2.98 -4.10
N THR A 69 -11.42 -3.81 -5.14
CA THR A 69 -10.90 -3.44 -6.47
C THR A 69 -11.56 -2.19 -7.05
N ARG A 70 -12.88 -2.06 -6.88
CA ARG A 70 -13.61 -0.89 -7.40
C ARG A 70 -13.20 0.38 -6.68
N SER A 71 -13.12 0.34 -5.36
CA SER A 71 -12.68 1.47 -4.55
C SER A 71 -11.23 1.85 -4.87
N GLN A 72 -10.37 0.86 -5.10
CA GLN A 72 -8.98 1.06 -5.48
C GLN A 72 -8.88 1.75 -6.84
N ASP A 73 -9.61 1.28 -7.86
CA ASP A 73 -9.61 1.87 -9.20
C ASP A 73 -10.11 3.33 -9.18
N VAL A 74 -11.20 3.58 -8.45
CA VAL A 74 -11.74 4.95 -8.31
C VAL A 74 -10.76 5.87 -7.61
N ALA A 75 -10.14 5.41 -6.52
CA ALA A 75 -9.14 6.18 -5.79
C ALA A 75 -7.93 6.51 -6.67
N GLN A 76 -7.40 5.52 -7.39
CA GLN A 76 -6.24 5.68 -8.26
C GLN A 76 -6.51 6.64 -9.43
N GLN A 77 -7.64 6.48 -10.11
CA GLN A 77 -8.01 7.36 -11.23
C GLN A 77 -8.28 8.79 -10.76
N SER A 78 -8.95 8.95 -9.61
CA SER A 78 -9.22 10.25 -9.02
C SER A 78 -7.92 10.96 -8.62
N LEU A 79 -7.01 10.22 -7.97
CA LEU A 79 -5.68 10.72 -7.61
C LEU A 79 -4.90 11.15 -8.86
N LEU A 80 -4.82 10.29 -9.88
CA LEU A 80 -4.13 10.58 -11.13
C LEU A 80 -4.65 11.85 -11.80
N LYS A 81 -5.98 12.00 -11.83
CA LYS A 81 -6.63 13.21 -12.40
C LYS A 81 -6.21 14.48 -11.66
N GLN A 82 -6.12 14.42 -10.32
CA GLN A 82 -5.72 15.59 -9.52
C GLN A 82 -4.22 15.88 -9.68
N LEU A 83 -3.37 14.87 -9.65
CA LEU A 83 -1.93 15.04 -9.84
C LEU A 83 -1.62 15.68 -11.20
N LYS A 84 -2.26 15.21 -12.27
CA LYS A 84 -2.13 15.82 -13.61
C LYS A 84 -2.64 17.25 -13.67
N LYS A 85 -3.76 17.55 -13.00
CA LYS A 85 -4.36 18.89 -12.99
C LYS A 85 -3.47 19.92 -12.30
N TYR A 86 -2.81 19.54 -11.22
CA TYR A 86 -1.99 20.42 -10.40
C TYR A 86 -0.50 20.26 -10.63
N GLU A 87 -0.11 19.39 -11.59
CA GLU A 87 1.29 19.06 -11.90
C GLU A 87 2.12 18.70 -10.66
N ALA A 88 1.47 18.03 -9.68
CA ALA A 88 2.10 17.67 -8.43
C ALA A 88 3.10 16.53 -8.64
N ASP A 89 4.18 16.50 -7.85
CA ASP A 89 5.22 15.48 -7.98
C ASP A 89 4.75 14.10 -7.52
N HIS A 90 3.93 14.04 -6.50
CA HIS A 90 3.35 12.80 -6.00
C HIS A 90 2.12 13.04 -5.13
N GLY A 91 1.46 11.96 -4.76
CA GLY A 91 0.35 11.99 -3.83
C GLY A 91 -0.14 10.60 -3.46
N CYS A 92 -0.97 10.58 -2.44
CA CYS A 92 -1.64 9.35 -2.01
C CYS A 92 -3.11 9.59 -1.69
N ALA A 93 -3.90 8.52 -1.76
CA ALA A 93 -5.29 8.49 -1.32
C ALA A 93 -5.55 7.19 -0.57
N VAL A 94 -6.04 7.30 0.66
CA VAL A 94 -6.37 6.15 1.52
C VAL A 94 -7.86 6.19 1.84
N VAL A 95 -8.55 5.08 1.62
CA VAL A 95 -9.97 4.93 1.96
C VAL A 95 -10.10 3.86 3.03
N MET A 96 -10.71 4.25 4.15
CA MET A 96 -10.90 3.39 5.32
C MET A 96 -12.38 3.23 5.63
N GLU A 97 -12.80 2.01 5.91
CA GLU A 97 -14.14 1.73 6.42
C GLU A 97 -14.19 2.15 7.91
N VAL A 98 -15.01 3.15 8.21
CA VAL A 98 -15.06 3.77 9.56
C VAL A 98 -15.42 2.77 10.67
N LYS A 99 -16.34 1.83 10.40
CA LYS A 99 -16.81 0.86 11.40
C LYS A 99 -15.76 -0.16 11.82
N THR A 100 -14.92 -0.57 10.89
CA THR A 100 -13.98 -1.70 11.10
C THR A 100 -12.53 -1.27 11.13
N GLY A 101 -12.21 -0.06 10.65
CA GLY A 101 -10.84 0.41 10.46
C GLY A 101 -10.12 -0.25 9.29
N LYS A 102 -10.81 -1.05 8.48
CA LYS A 102 -10.21 -1.73 7.32
C LYS A 102 -9.87 -0.74 6.22
N ILE A 103 -8.66 -0.83 5.69
CA ILE A 103 -8.26 -0.09 4.50
C ILE A 103 -8.86 -0.80 3.28
N VAL A 104 -9.72 -0.12 2.55
CA VAL A 104 -10.40 -0.65 1.36
C VAL A 104 -9.81 -0.15 0.07
N ALA A 105 -9.06 0.96 0.10
CA ALA A 105 -8.24 1.42 -1.01
C ALA A 105 -7.01 2.18 -0.50
N MET A 106 -5.89 2.04 -1.20
CA MET A 106 -4.66 2.78 -0.94
C MET A 106 -3.96 3.03 -2.28
N ALA A 107 -4.17 4.21 -2.85
CA ALA A 107 -3.54 4.63 -4.09
C ALA A 107 -2.34 5.54 -3.79
N ASN A 108 -1.23 5.29 -4.47
CA ASN A 108 0.00 6.06 -4.35
C ASN A 108 0.57 6.28 -5.74
N LEU A 109 0.78 7.50 -6.15
CA LEU A 109 1.33 7.83 -7.47
C LEU A 109 2.44 8.86 -7.33
N GLY A 110 3.53 8.63 -8.04
CA GLY A 110 4.64 9.56 -8.19
C GLY A 110 4.91 9.87 -9.65
N ARG A 111 5.42 11.08 -9.90
CA ARG A 111 5.76 11.56 -11.22
C ARG A 111 7.08 10.96 -11.68
N ASN A 112 7.10 10.40 -12.87
CA ASN A 112 8.31 9.92 -13.53
C ASN A 112 9.02 11.07 -14.27
N GLU A 113 10.23 10.82 -14.73
CA GLU A 113 11.04 11.78 -15.51
C GLU A 113 10.35 12.20 -16.82
N ASP A 114 9.57 11.32 -17.42
CA ASP A 114 8.78 11.56 -18.64
C ASP A 114 7.43 12.26 -18.37
N SER A 115 7.21 12.75 -17.15
CA SER A 115 5.96 13.38 -16.69
C SER A 115 4.73 12.45 -16.65
N THR A 116 4.91 11.16 -16.81
CA THR A 116 3.88 10.17 -16.49
C THR A 116 3.83 9.91 -14.98
N TYR A 117 2.80 9.20 -14.52
CA TYR A 117 2.64 8.85 -13.10
C TYR A 117 2.58 7.34 -12.96
N SER A 118 3.33 6.80 -11.99
CA SER A 118 3.33 5.39 -11.66
C SER A 118 3.40 5.15 -10.14
N GLU A 119 3.18 3.93 -9.74
CA GLU A 119 3.29 3.51 -8.34
C GLU A 119 4.77 3.27 -8.00
N LEU A 120 5.45 4.32 -7.51
CA LEU A 120 6.86 4.27 -7.16
C LEU A 120 7.08 3.87 -5.70
N ARG A 121 6.26 4.42 -4.80
CA ARG A 121 6.40 4.27 -3.34
C ARG A 121 5.05 4.36 -2.66
N ASN A 122 4.95 3.80 -1.48
CA ASN A 122 3.79 4.01 -0.62
C ASN A 122 3.96 5.32 0.18
N TYR A 123 3.62 6.45 -0.43
CA TYR A 123 3.75 7.78 0.16
C TYR A 123 2.93 7.93 1.44
N ALA A 124 1.82 7.22 1.56
CA ALA A 124 0.94 7.29 2.73
C ALA A 124 1.64 6.88 4.05
N VAL A 125 2.65 6.02 3.98
CA VAL A 125 3.36 5.51 5.18
C VAL A 125 4.86 5.75 5.16
N TRP A 126 5.43 6.05 4.00
CA TRP A 126 6.87 6.21 3.84
C TRP A 126 7.35 7.64 4.04
N GLU A 127 6.54 8.61 3.64
CA GLU A 127 6.92 10.02 3.66
C GLU A 127 6.61 10.66 5.02
N ARG A 128 7.52 11.48 5.49
CA ARG A 128 7.36 12.28 6.69
C ARG A 128 7.22 13.73 6.29
N THR A 129 6.03 14.27 6.50
CA THR A 129 5.71 15.67 6.22
C THR A 129 5.17 16.33 7.47
N GLU A 130 5.21 17.66 7.51
CA GLU A 130 4.53 18.42 8.58
C GLU A 130 3.02 18.24 8.42
N PRO A 131 2.33 17.67 9.41
CA PRO A 131 0.92 17.33 9.29
C PRO A 131 -0.01 18.55 9.25
N GLY A 132 0.43 19.69 9.71
CA GLY A 132 -0.37 20.90 9.75
C GLY A 132 -1.70 20.71 10.47
N SER A 133 -2.82 21.29 9.89
CA SER A 133 -4.17 21.20 10.48
C SER A 133 -4.72 19.78 10.59
N THR A 134 -4.10 18.76 9.96
CA THR A 134 -4.53 17.36 10.13
C THR A 134 -4.31 16.87 11.57
N MET A 135 -3.36 17.47 12.30
CA MET A 135 -3.17 17.20 13.75
C MET A 135 -4.37 17.58 14.60
N LYS A 136 -5.23 18.48 14.14
CA LYS A 136 -6.46 18.86 14.86
C LYS A 136 -7.40 17.66 15.06
N LEU A 137 -7.43 16.73 14.09
CA LEU A 137 -8.19 15.49 14.23
C LEU A 137 -7.71 14.69 15.44
N LEU A 138 -6.39 14.46 15.54
CA LEU A 138 -5.81 13.69 16.66
C LEU A 138 -6.06 14.40 18.01
N SER A 139 -5.92 15.72 18.05
CA SER A 139 -6.20 16.52 19.27
C SER A 139 -7.67 16.40 19.67
N THR A 140 -8.60 16.43 18.71
CA THR A 140 -10.03 16.26 18.98
C THR A 140 -10.34 14.85 19.48
N MET A 141 -9.76 13.82 18.85
CA MET A 141 -9.92 12.43 19.31
C MET A 141 -9.42 12.27 20.76
N ALA A 142 -8.26 12.80 21.08
CA ALA A 142 -7.70 12.75 22.43
C ALA A 142 -8.58 13.48 23.47
N LEU A 143 -9.16 14.61 23.11
CA LEU A 143 -10.08 15.35 23.98
C LEU A 143 -11.36 14.55 24.26
N LEU A 144 -11.95 13.94 23.25
CA LEU A 144 -13.14 13.11 23.38
C LEU A 144 -12.84 11.84 24.20
N GLU A 145 -11.73 11.16 23.92
CA GLU A 145 -11.32 9.93 24.63
C GLU A 145 -11.04 10.18 26.12
N THR A 146 -10.45 11.31 26.44
CA THR A 146 -10.17 11.69 27.84
C THR A 146 -11.39 12.21 28.60
N GLY A 147 -12.56 12.34 27.95
CA GLY A 147 -13.79 12.85 28.52
C GLY A 147 -13.71 14.34 28.92
N LYS A 148 -12.67 15.05 28.47
CA LYS A 148 -12.53 16.52 28.77
C LYS A 148 -13.39 17.38 27.85
N ALA A 149 -13.90 16.82 26.76
CA ALA A 149 -14.81 17.47 25.86
C ALA A 149 -15.82 16.46 25.33
N ASP A 150 -16.96 16.94 24.88
CA ASP A 150 -17.97 16.18 24.14
C ASP A 150 -18.25 16.82 22.78
N THR A 151 -19.15 16.24 21.99
CA THR A 151 -19.49 16.75 20.67
C THR A 151 -20.19 18.11 20.67
N ASN A 152 -20.65 18.60 21.83
CA ASN A 152 -21.32 19.89 22.01
C ASN A 152 -20.39 20.92 22.60
N THR A 153 -19.20 20.54 23.06
CA THR A 153 -18.24 21.44 23.69
C THR A 153 -17.74 22.47 22.66
N LYS A 154 -17.95 23.74 22.97
CA LYS A 154 -17.43 24.83 22.15
C LYS A 154 -15.97 25.06 22.48
N VAL A 155 -15.12 24.97 21.46
CA VAL A 155 -13.69 25.28 21.57
C VAL A 155 -13.39 26.53 20.79
N ASP A 156 -12.74 27.49 21.41
CA ASP A 156 -12.23 28.67 20.71
C ASP A 156 -11.00 28.30 19.90
N LEU A 157 -11.14 28.32 18.59
CA LEU A 157 -10.07 28.04 17.64
C LEU A 157 -9.42 29.30 17.09
N SER A 158 -9.57 30.43 17.76
CA SER A 158 -8.89 31.66 17.34
C SER A 158 -7.37 31.46 17.35
N LEU A 159 -6.69 32.08 16.41
CA LEU A 159 -5.24 31.97 16.25
C LEU A 159 -4.43 32.42 17.47
N ILE A 160 -5.06 33.18 18.36
CA ILE A 160 -4.46 33.68 19.62
C ILE A 160 -4.26 32.55 20.63
N HIS A 161 -5.10 31.51 20.60
CA HIS A 161 -5.11 30.41 21.56
C HIS A 161 -4.55 29.08 21.03
N ILE A 162 -4.29 29.04 19.74
CA ILE A 162 -3.62 27.89 19.11
C ILE A 162 -2.16 28.30 19.01
N SER A 163 -1.28 27.57 19.68
CA SER A 163 0.16 27.63 19.41
C SER A 163 0.46 27.04 18.06
N GLU A 164 0.03 27.70 17.00
CA GLU A 164 0.69 27.48 15.71
C GLU A 164 2.11 28.01 15.84
N PRO A 165 3.13 27.26 15.41
CA PRO A 165 4.44 27.83 15.27
C PRO A 165 4.28 29.06 14.38
N THR A 166 4.56 30.22 14.97
CA THR A 166 4.45 31.54 14.34
C THR A 166 4.97 31.43 12.91
N ARG A 167 4.07 31.68 11.96
CA ARG A 167 4.47 32.01 10.60
C ARG A 167 5.34 33.26 10.73
N GLN A 168 6.65 33.03 10.80
CA GLN A 168 7.59 34.15 10.67
C GLN A 168 7.38 34.66 9.25
N ASP A 169 6.72 35.78 9.14
CA ASP A 169 6.72 36.59 7.93
C ASP A 169 8.20 36.88 7.61
N ARG A 170 8.70 36.16 6.60
CA ARG A 170 9.98 36.51 6.03
C ARG A 170 9.77 37.80 5.24
N ILE A 171 10.25 38.89 5.84
CA ILE A 171 10.48 40.16 5.16
C ILE A 171 11.60 39.94 4.12
#